data_3486e55b10f87d28829f180840eb771d
#
_entry.id   3486e55b10f87d28829f180840eb771d
#
_cell.length_a   1.000
_cell.length_b   1.000
_cell.length_c   1.000
_cell.angle_alpha   90.00
_cell.angle_beta   90.00
_cell.angle_gamma   90.00
#
_symmetry.space_group_name_H-M   'P 1'
#
loop_
_entity.id
_entity.type
_entity.pdbx_description
1 polymer ?
#
loop_
_entity_poly.entity_id
_entity_poly.type
_entity_poly.pdbx_seq_one_letter_code
_entity_poly.pdbx_strand_id
1 'polypeptide(L)'
;MNAPLIPPPMLLLVDDDPAVRASLQFSLELEGFAVETFDSGETLVAQANLADPDCLVIDYRLPGIDGLSLLRVLRERGETCPAVIITSNPTRSVRQRTADTGAVLIEKPLLGDNLTTAIRALIHGPSLAS
;
A
#
# COMPACT_ATOMS: atom_id res chain seq x y z
N MET A 1 -23.72 -17.54 9.12
CA MET A 1 -22.94 -16.62 8.52
C MET A 1 -23.01 -15.28 9.11
N ASN A 2 -21.93 -14.77 9.40
CA ASN A 2 -21.88 -13.54 10.13
C ASN A 2 -21.31 -12.44 9.31
N ALA A 3 -22.03 -11.38 9.20
CA ALA A 3 -21.45 -10.17 8.64
C ALA A 3 -20.45 -9.61 9.63
N PRO A 4 -19.36 -9.06 9.14
CA PRO A 4 -18.43 -8.40 10.03
C PRO A 4 -19.11 -7.21 10.70
N LEU A 5 -18.85 -7.04 11.98
CA LEU A 5 -19.41 -5.92 12.71
C LEU A 5 -18.63 -4.65 12.48
N ILE A 6 -17.42 -4.75 12.00
CA ILE A 6 -16.59 -3.59 11.69
C ILE A 6 -16.39 -3.52 10.19
N PRO A 7 -16.23 -2.32 9.64
CA PRO A 7 -16.00 -2.21 8.21
C PRO A 7 -14.68 -2.84 7.82
N PRO A 8 -14.55 -3.29 6.58
CA PRO A 8 -13.28 -3.84 6.13
C PRO A 8 -12.20 -2.78 6.15
N PRO A 9 -10.94 -3.17 6.38
CA PRO A 9 -9.85 -2.21 6.31
C PRO A 9 -9.75 -1.60 4.93
N MET A 10 -9.45 -0.30 4.88
CA MET A 10 -9.36 0.45 3.65
C MET A 10 -7.93 0.56 3.19
N LEU A 11 -7.67 0.14 1.98
CA LEU A 11 -6.36 0.25 1.36
C LEU A 11 -6.40 1.28 0.24
N LEU A 12 -5.35 2.08 0.11
CA LEU A 12 -5.16 2.91 -1.07
C LEU A 12 -4.06 2.27 -1.88
N LEU A 13 -4.36 1.95 -3.14
CA LEU A 13 -3.46 1.24 -4.03
C LEU A 13 -3.06 2.15 -5.18
N VAL A 14 -1.77 2.37 -5.35
CA VAL A 14 -1.25 3.20 -6.43
C VAL A 14 -0.38 2.35 -7.34
N ASP A 15 -0.78 2.21 -8.60
CA ASP A 15 -0.04 1.45 -9.60
C ASP A 15 -0.43 1.98 -10.97
N ASP A 16 0.55 2.29 -11.80
CA ASP A 16 0.26 2.89 -13.11
C ASP A 16 -0.13 1.87 -14.18
N ASP A 17 0.11 0.58 -13.94
CA ASP A 17 -0.26 -0.46 -14.89
C ASP A 17 -1.70 -0.86 -14.64
N PRO A 18 -2.62 -0.59 -15.57
CA PRO A 18 -4.04 -0.88 -15.31
C PRO A 18 -4.34 -2.36 -15.10
N ALA A 19 -3.62 -3.25 -15.77
CA ALA A 19 -3.86 -4.68 -15.59
C ALA A 19 -3.39 -5.16 -14.22
N VAL A 20 -2.22 -4.69 -13.80
CA VAL A 20 -1.70 -5.03 -12.47
C VAL A 20 -2.59 -4.43 -11.40
N ARG A 21 -2.98 -3.18 -11.58
CA ARG A 21 -3.85 -2.49 -10.62
C ARG A 21 -5.17 -3.22 -10.44
N ALA A 22 -5.81 -3.60 -11.54
CA ALA A 22 -7.07 -4.33 -11.46
C ALA A 22 -6.91 -5.69 -10.81
N SER A 23 -5.83 -6.39 -11.13
CA SER A 23 -5.57 -7.70 -10.56
C SER A 23 -5.33 -7.62 -9.07
N LEU A 24 -4.55 -6.65 -8.62
CA LEU A 24 -4.29 -6.47 -7.20
C LEU A 24 -5.56 -6.07 -6.46
N GLN A 25 -6.34 -5.17 -7.05
CA GLN A 25 -7.59 -4.77 -6.43
C GLN A 25 -8.50 -5.98 -6.22
N PHE A 26 -8.64 -6.80 -7.25
CA PHE A 26 -9.48 -7.98 -7.18
C PHE A 26 -9.00 -8.95 -6.09
N SER A 27 -7.71 -9.23 -6.07
CA SER A 27 -7.13 -10.14 -5.08
C SER A 27 -7.32 -9.62 -3.65
N LEU A 28 -7.08 -8.34 -3.46
CA LEU A 28 -7.18 -7.76 -2.12
C LEU A 28 -8.63 -7.70 -1.64
N GLU A 29 -9.55 -7.41 -2.55
CA GLU A 29 -10.97 -7.42 -2.19
C GLU A 29 -11.45 -8.81 -1.84
N LEU A 30 -10.94 -9.83 -2.52
CA LEU A 30 -11.26 -11.20 -2.16
C LEU A 30 -10.78 -11.54 -0.75
N GLU A 31 -9.72 -10.90 -0.29
CA GLU A 31 -9.19 -11.15 1.04
C GLU A 31 -9.89 -10.32 2.11
N GLY A 32 -10.89 -9.54 1.74
CA GLY A 32 -11.70 -8.83 2.71
C GLY A 32 -11.36 -7.37 2.88
N PHE A 33 -10.48 -6.81 2.05
CA PHE A 33 -10.15 -5.39 2.14
C PHE A 33 -11.06 -4.56 1.26
N ALA A 34 -11.30 -3.32 1.65
CA ALA A 34 -11.83 -2.32 0.74
C ALA A 34 -10.64 -1.65 0.06
N VAL A 35 -10.72 -1.44 -1.24
CA VAL A 35 -9.57 -0.93 -2.00
C VAL A 35 -9.98 0.24 -2.86
N GLU A 36 -9.26 1.34 -2.73
CA GLU A 36 -9.43 2.47 -3.62
C GLU A 36 -8.16 2.59 -4.44
N THR A 37 -8.29 2.73 -5.76
CA THR A 37 -7.14 2.65 -6.65
C THR A 37 -6.83 3.99 -7.29
N PHE A 38 -5.56 4.19 -7.59
CA PHE A 38 -5.06 5.41 -8.24
C PHE A 38 -4.02 5.01 -9.26
N ASP A 39 -3.98 5.70 -10.39
CA ASP A 39 -3.04 5.38 -11.45
C ASP A 39 -1.74 6.15 -11.36
N SER A 40 -1.66 7.12 -10.46
CA SER A 40 -0.44 7.92 -10.29
C SER A 40 -0.41 8.53 -8.91
N GLY A 41 0.78 8.97 -8.50
CA GLY A 41 0.92 9.69 -7.25
C GLY A 41 0.19 11.01 -7.28
N GLU A 42 0.21 11.69 -8.42
CA GLU A 42 -0.45 12.98 -8.57
C GLU A 42 -1.95 12.86 -8.35
N THR A 43 -2.56 11.80 -8.88
CA THR A 43 -3.99 11.58 -8.70
C THR A 43 -4.33 11.39 -7.22
N LEU A 44 -3.51 10.62 -6.52
CA LEU A 44 -3.73 10.40 -5.09
C LEU A 44 -3.58 11.70 -4.32
N VAL A 45 -2.51 12.45 -4.59
CA VAL A 45 -2.25 13.69 -3.87
C VAL A 45 -3.34 14.71 -4.12
N ALA A 46 -3.94 14.70 -5.31
CA ALA A 46 -4.99 15.66 -5.66
C ALA A 46 -6.29 15.39 -4.91
N GLN A 47 -6.48 14.19 -4.37
CA GLN A 47 -7.67 13.91 -3.59
C GLN A 47 -7.51 14.45 -2.19
N ALA A 48 -8.09 15.59 -1.92
CA ALA A 48 -7.90 16.28 -0.66
C ALA A 48 -8.56 15.58 0.52
N ASN A 49 -9.65 14.84 0.23
CA ASN A 49 -10.41 14.22 1.31
C ASN A 49 -10.32 12.72 1.22
N LEU A 50 -9.14 12.20 1.44
CA LEU A 50 -8.98 10.76 1.48
C LEU A 50 -9.71 10.22 2.69
N ALA A 51 -10.42 9.13 2.51
CA ALA A 51 -10.89 8.38 3.65
C ALA A 51 -9.65 7.96 4.44
N ASP A 52 -9.79 7.84 5.75
CA ASP A 52 -8.65 7.41 6.56
C ASP A 52 -8.25 6.01 6.14
N PRO A 53 -7.16 5.86 5.41
CA PRO A 53 -6.74 4.52 5.01
C PRO A 53 -6.09 3.79 6.17
N ASP A 54 -6.22 2.47 6.12
CA ASP A 54 -5.56 1.63 7.10
C ASP A 54 -4.17 1.22 6.63
N CYS A 55 -3.93 1.27 5.33
CA CYS A 55 -2.62 0.95 4.76
C CYS A 55 -2.51 1.50 3.36
N LEU A 56 -1.31 1.90 2.99
CA LEU A 56 -0.99 2.34 1.63
C LEU A 56 -0.23 1.23 0.93
N VAL A 57 -0.58 0.96 -0.33
CA VAL A 57 0.12 -0.02 -1.15
C VAL A 57 0.57 0.73 -2.40
N ILE A 58 1.86 0.99 -2.50
CA ILE A 58 2.39 1.91 -3.49
C ILE A 58 3.47 1.24 -4.34
N ASP A 59 3.27 1.24 -5.66
CA ASP A 59 4.32 0.80 -6.57
C ASP A 59 5.45 1.83 -6.55
N TYR A 60 6.69 1.36 -6.46
CA TYR A 60 7.82 2.26 -6.46
C TYR A 60 7.95 2.99 -7.80
N ARG A 61 7.74 2.28 -8.91
CA ARG A 61 7.92 2.86 -10.24
C ARG A 61 6.62 3.46 -10.71
N LEU A 62 6.50 4.75 -10.54
CA LEU A 62 5.34 5.52 -10.99
C LEU A 62 5.82 6.63 -11.91
N PRO A 63 5.01 7.05 -12.88
CA PRO A 63 5.37 8.22 -13.69
C PRO A 63 5.37 9.47 -12.82
N GLY A 64 6.28 10.35 -13.10
CA GLY A 64 6.38 11.60 -12.35
C GLY A 64 7.07 11.39 -11.03
N ILE A 65 6.29 11.26 -9.96
CA ILE A 65 6.86 11.07 -8.64
C ILE A 65 6.95 9.58 -8.33
N ASP A 66 8.11 9.11 -7.87
CA ASP A 66 8.24 7.69 -7.50
C ASP A 66 7.52 7.40 -6.20
N GLY A 67 7.35 6.10 -5.90
CA GLY A 67 6.55 5.68 -4.75
C GLY A 67 7.07 6.15 -3.42
N LEU A 68 8.38 6.20 -3.24
CA LEU A 68 8.96 6.66 -1.97
C LEU A 68 8.80 8.17 -1.80
N SER A 69 8.94 8.91 -2.90
CA SER A 69 8.72 10.35 -2.85
C SER A 69 7.25 10.66 -2.59
N LEU A 70 6.35 9.87 -3.19
CA LEU A 70 4.93 9.99 -2.89
C LEU A 70 4.64 9.74 -1.42
N LEU A 71 5.25 8.71 -0.85
CA LEU A 71 5.04 8.42 0.56
C LEU A 71 5.51 9.57 1.42
N ARG A 72 6.63 10.19 1.06
CA ARG A 72 7.11 11.35 1.81
C ARG A 72 6.10 12.49 1.78
N VAL A 73 5.53 12.78 0.61
CA VAL A 73 4.52 13.83 0.48
C VAL A 73 3.32 13.53 1.38
N LEU A 74 2.87 12.27 1.37
CA LEU A 74 1.73 11.90 2.19
C LEU A 74 2.03 12.02 3.68
N ARG A 75 3.25 11.65 4.09
CA ARG A 75 3.66 11.81 5.48
C ARG A 75 3.69 13.28 5.90
N GLU A 76 4.16 14.14 5.00
CA GLU A 76 4.20 15.57 5.27
C GLU A 76 2.79 16.16 5.40
N ARG A 77 1.81 15.51 4.79
CA ARG A 77 0.43 15.93 4.91
C ARG A 77 -0.26 15.37 6.14
N GLY A 78 0.46 14.61 6.95
CA GLY A 78 -0.10 14.07 8.18
C GLY A 78 -0.61 12.65 8.07
N GLU A 79 -0.42 11.99 6.91
CA GLU A 79 -0.84 10.61 6.77
C GLU A 79 0.12 9.72 7.53
N THR A 80 -0.38 8.96 8.50
CA THR A 80 0.49 8.17 9.37
C THR A 80 0.27 6.66 9.26
N CYS A 81 -0.64 6.22 8.41
CA CYS A 81 -0.92 4.80 8.31
C CYS A 81 0.28 4.04 7.74
N PRO A 82 0.37 2.73 8.01
CA PRO A 82 1.48 1.94 7.47
C PRO A 82 1.46 1.89 5.95
N ALA A 83 2.61 1.62 5.36
CA ALA A 83 2.76 1.59 3.92
C ALA A 83 3.60 0.40 3.47
N VAL A 84 3.23 -0.14 2.32
CA VAL A 84 3.98 -1.17 1.62
C VAL A 84 4.45 -0.57 0.30
N ILE A 85 5.73 -0.70 0.00
CA ILE A 85 6.30 -0.31 -1.29
C ILE A 85 6.57 -1.58 -2.08
N ILE A 86 6.05 -1.64 -3.30
CA ILE A 86 6.21 -2.80 -4.17
C ILE A 86 7.16 -2.43 -5.29
N THR A 87 8.17 -3.25 -5.55
CA THR A 87 9.12 -2.96 -6.61
C THR A 87 9.77 -4.23 -7.13
N SER A 88 10.31 -4.16 -8.37
CA SER A 88 11.12 -5.22 -8.95
C SER A 88 12.59 -4.85 -8.77
N ASN A 89 13.40 -5.84 -8.47
CA ASN A 89 14.86 -5.65 -8.39
C ASN A 89 15.27 -4.38 -7.64
N PRO A 90 14.88 -4.25 -6.39
CA PRO A 90 15.22 -3.04 -5.65
C PRO A 90 16.74 -2.92 -5.46
N THR A 91 17.25 -1.72 -5.65
CA THR A 91 18.66 -1.45 -5.39
C THR A 91 18.87 -1.33 -3.89
N ARG A 92 20.15 -1.35 -3.49
CA ARG A 92 20.46 -1.12 -2.08
C ARG A 92 19.92 0.23 -1.61
N SER A 93 20.02 1.24 -2.47
CA SER A 93 19.52 2.57 -2.13
C SER A 93 18.01 2.55 -1.90
N VAL A 94 17.25 1.88 -2.75
CA VAL A 94 15.80 1.80 -2.57
C VAL A 94 15.46 1.05 -1.30
N ARG A 95 16.17 -0.05 -1.01
CA ARG A 95 15.94 -0.79 0.23
C ARG A 95 16.19 0.08 1.45
N GLN A 96 17.28 0.84 1.43
CA GLN A 96 17.63 1.70 2.55
C GLN A 96 16.62 2.83 2.73
N ARG A 97 16.25 3.47 1.62
CA ARG A 97 15.25 4.55 1.68
C ARG A 97 13.91 4.04 2.20
N THR A 98 13.52 2.85 1.78
CA THR A 98 12.26 2.27 2.26
C THR A 98 12.33 2.02 3.76
N ALA A 99 13.44 1.43 4.22
CA ALA A 99 13.62 1.20 5.65
C ALA A 99 13.58 2.51 6.43
N ASP A 100 14.20 3.55 5.90
CA ASP A 100 14.23 4.85 6.57
C ASP A 100 12.85 5.45 6.74
N THR A 101 11.90 5.12 5.85
CA THR A 101 10.54 5.65 5.96
C THR A 101 9.68 4.81 6.88
N GLY A 102 10.16 3.66 7.33
CA GLY A 102 9.37 2.73 8.12
C GLY A 102 8.40 1.89 7.30
N ALA A 103 8.41 2.01 5.98
CA ALA A 103 7.56 1.20 5.12
C ALA A 103 8.16 -0.19 4.94
N VAL A 104 7.31 -1.13 4.55
CA VAL A 104 7.72 -2.50 4.25
C VAL A 104 7.94 -2.61 2.75
N LEU A 105 9.03 -3.24 2.35
CA LEU A 105 9.32 -3.45 0.94
C LEU A 105 8.91 -4.86 0.55
N ILE A 106 8.13 -4.98 -0.52
CA ILE A 106 7.77 -6.26 -1.09
C ILE A 106 8.29 -6.30 -2.51
N GLU A 107 9.05 -7.34 -2.82
CA GLU A 107 9.66 -7.46 -4.13
C GLU A 107 8.76 -8.25 -5.07
N LYS A 108 8.60 -7.77 -6.30
CA LYS A 108 7.86 -8.50 -7.34
C LYS A 108 8.73 -9.65 -7.82
N PRO A 109 8.12 -10.74 -8.26
CA PRO A 109 6.68 -10.98 -8.42
C PRO A 109 5.99 -11.22 -7.08
N LEU A 110 4.69 -10.84 -7.03
CA LEU A 110 3.91 -11.03 -5.82
C LEU A 110 3.38 -12.44 -5.80
N LEU A 111 4.08 -13.31 -5.11
CA LEU A 111 3.77 -14.73 -5.08
C LEU A 111 2.96 -15.07 -3.84
N GLY A 112 1.97 -15.93 -4.03
CA GLY A 112 1.16 -16.40 -2.93
C GLY A 112 0.45 -15.25 -2.23
N ASP A 113 0.48 -15.27 -0.92
CA ASP A 113 -0.21 -14.28 -0.11
C ASP A 113 0.75 -13.31 0.59
N ASN A 114 1.95 -13.14 0.05
CA ASN A 114 2.95 -12.29 0.68
C ASN A 114 2.45 -10.88 0.95
N LEU A 115 1.77 -10.29 -0.03
CA LEU A 115 1.29 -8.92 0.12
C LEU A 115 0.19 -8.86 1.18
N THR A 116 -0.77 -9.76 1.12
CA THR A 116 -1.86 -9.79 2.08
C THR A 116 -1.36 -10.00 3.50
N THR A 117 -0.42 -10.91 3.67
CA THR A 117 0.17 -11.20 4.97
C THR A 117 0.86 -9.95 5.52
N ALA A 118 1.64 -9.27 4.69
CA ALA A 118 2.34 -8.06 5.12
C ALA A 118 1.35 -6.96 5.51
N ILE A 119 0.30 -6.77 4.72
CA ILE A 119 -0.70 -5.76 5.02
C ILE A 119 -1.38 -6.06 6.35
N ARG A 120 -1.79 -7.30 6.56
CA ARG A 120 -2.46 -7.66 7.80
C ARG A 120 -1.58 -7.48 9.01
N ALA A 121 -0.30 -7.82 8.89
CA ALA A 121 0.64 -7.62 9.99
C ALA A 121 0.79 -6.14 10.31
N LEU A 122 0.80 -5.29 9.29
CA LEU A 122 0.94 -3.86 9.50
C LEU A 122 -0.29 -3.24 10.13
N ILE A 123 -1.47 -3.65 9.67
CA ILE A 123 -2.73 -3.07 10.16
C ILE A 123 -2.98 -3.49 11.60
N HIS A 124 -2.72 -4.76 11.92
CA HIS A 124 -2.98 -5.26 13.26
C HIS A 124 -1.81 -5.02 14.21
N GLY A 125 -0.69 -4.57 13.67
CA GLY A 125 0.49 -4.33 14.47
C GLY A 125 1.13 -5.62 14.94
N PRO A 126 2.17 -5.53 15.74
CA PRO A 126 2.80 -6.71 16.29
C PRO A 126 1.79 -7.48 17.11
N SER A 127 1.88 -8.76 17.03
CA SER A 127 0.97 -9.58 17.77
C SER A 127 1.19 -9.39 19.25
N LEU A 128 0.12 -9.10 19.90
CA LEU A 128 0.22 -8.93 21.30
C LEU A 128 -0.21 -10.12 21.99
N ALA A 129 -0.48 -11.06 21.25
CA ALA A 129 -0.81 -12.24 21.90
C ALA A 129 0.26 -12.56 22.72
N SER A 130 0.93 -11.73 22.38
CA SER A 130 1.84 -11.91 23.23
C SER A 130 1.47 -12.07 24.31
#